data_75ce71cc8777dbaf523ac66ee08d2deb
#
_entry.id   75ce71cc8777dbaf523ac66ee08d2deb
#
_cell.length_a   1.000
_cell.length_b   1.000
_cell.length_c   1.000
_cell.angle_alpha   90.00
_cell.angle_beta   90.00
_cell.angle_gamma   90.00
#
_symmetry.space_group_name_H-M   'P 1'
#
loop_
_entity.id
_entity.type
_entity.pdbx_description
1 polymer ?
#
loop_
_entity_poly.entity_id
_entity_poly.type
_entity_poly.pdbx_seq_one_letter_code
_entity_poly.pdbx_strand_id
1 'polypeptide(L)'
;MLLLVLALQNPVPLPTTAPPDFTKRAHTYSIVAYDSATGDLGIAVESKFPNVGGIVPWARAGVGAVASQSLGNTHFGNEGLDLIAQGATAPEAMRIVMRSDSRTSQRQVGMVDAMGNAASWTGDSCFDWAGGRTLAPDGTIILGGKGQMIVGHGFAAQANIMVSDQTVKNLADAFRAAKGSLADRLMAALVAGQAGGGDKRGMESAALLVVRKNGGYLGNNDRYIDIRVYDDTNPIRELQRLYRLHQLYFFTSKPEDLITITPDIVKQLEPILLREPVNQKEKWLTAPQGTANQVFLEALANFMYWENYDVRVRMDGKIDRVALDDILARRKK
;
A
#
# COMPACT_ATOMS: atom_id res chain seq x y z
N MET A 1 -10.74 -51.73 -32.59
CA MET A 1 -9.54 -50.87 -32.36
C MET A 1 -9.78 -49.60 -33.13
N LEU A 2 -10.30 -48.56 -32.47
CA LEU A 2 -10.68 -47.30 -33.10
C LEU A 2 -9.51 -46.32 -32.88
N LEU A 3 -8.80 -45.97 -33.96
CA LEU A 3 -7.74 -44.94 -33.92
C LEU A 3 -8.39 -43.54 -33.87
N LEU A 4 -8.22 -42.85 -32.74
CA LEU A 4 -8.59 -41.46 -32.61
C LEU A 4 -7.44 -40.59 -33.22
N VAL A 5 -7.68 -40.06 -34.43
CA VAL A 5 -6.77 -39.08 -35.04
C VAL A 5 -7.02 -37.74 -34.38
N LEU A 6 -6.11 -37.30 -33.46
CA LEU A 6 -6.08 -35.94 -32.99
C LEU A 6 -5.59 -35.03 -34.14
N ALA A 7 -6.48 -34.23 -34.70
CA ALA A 7 -6.12 -33.17 -35.60
C ALA A 7 -5.35 -32.09 -34.78
N LEU A 8 -4.05 -31.97 -35.01
CA LEU A 8 -3.24 -30.86 -34.54
C LEU A 8 -3.77 -29.58 -35.21
N GLN A 9 -4.50 -28.76 -34.46
CA GLN A 9 -4.88 -27.43 -34.92
C GLN A 9 -3.60 -26.61 -35.07
N ASN A 10 -3.37 -26.10 -36.27
CA ASN A 10 -2.27 -25.15 -36.52
C ASN A 10 -2.42 -23.97 -35.54
N PRO A 11 -1.33 -23.53 -34.89
CA PRO A 11 -1.38 -22.36 -34.02
C PRO A 11 -1.85 -21.15 -34.83
N VAL A 12 -2.91 -20.50 -34.35
CA VAL A 12 -3.38 -19.23 -34.93
C VAL A 12 -2.21 -18.26 -34.85
N PRO A 13 -1.74 -17.70 -35.98
CA PRO A 13 -0.65 -16.74 -35.96
C PRO A 13 -1.08 -15.54 -35.12
N LEU A 14 -0.31 -15.21 -34.08
CA LEU A 14 -0.51 -13.98 -33.32
C LEU A 14 -0.38 -12.78 -34.28
N PRO A 15 -1.25 -11.78 -34.20
CA PRO A 15 -1.17 -10.61 -35.04
C PRO A 15 0.19 -9.93 -34.87
N THR A 16 0.93 -9.77 -35.95
CA THR A 16 2.22 -9.05 -36.02
C THR A 16 2.00 -7.54 -36.03
N THR A 17 1.14 -7.02 -35.14
CA THR A 17 1.06 -5.59 -34.94
C THR A 17 2.28 -5.14 -34.15
N ALA A 18 2.90 -4.02 -34.58
CA ALA A 18 3.93 -3.36 -33.79
C ALA A 18 3.45 -3.25 -32.34
N PRO A 19 4.32 -3.50 -31.34
CA PRO A 19 3.90 -3.41 -29.95
C PRO A 19 3.25 -2.04 -29.73
N PRO A 20 2.14 -2.00 -28.97
CA PRO A 20 1.44 -0.74 -28.73
C PRO A 20 2.39 0.30 -28.16
N ASP A 21 2.31 1.52 -28.68
CA ASP A 21 3.09 2.64 -28.17
C ASP A 21 2.62 3.01 -26.76
N PHE A 22 3.20 2.40 -25.76
CA PHE A 22 2.92 2.67 -24.35
C PHE A 22 3.42 4.05 -23.89
N THR A 23 4.19 4.77 -24.72
CA THR A 23 4.75 6.08 -24.35
C THR A 23 3.69 7.13 -24.08
N LYS A 24 2.49 6.94 -24.63
CA LYS A 24 1.37 7.90 -24.51
C LYS A 24 0.37 7.56 -23.41
N ARG A 25 0.60 6.55 -22.57
CA ARG A 25 -0.45 5.98 -21.71
C ARG A 25 -0.09 5.78 -20.23
N ALA A 26 1.14 6.00 -19.80
CA ALA A 26 1.54 5.77 -18.41
C ALA A 26 1.58 7.07 -17.61
N HIS A 27 0.63 7.26 -16.71
CA HIS A 27 0.47 8.45 -15.87
C HIS A 27 0.35 8.00 -14.42
N THR A 28 1.06 8.64 -13.52
CA THR A 28 1.19 8.12 -12.16
C THR A 28 1.69 9.21 -11.23
N TYR A 29 1.21 9.21 -9.99
CA TYR A 29 1.89 9.89 -8.91
C TYR A 29 2.18 8.92 -7.76
N SER A 30 3.33 9.08 -7.14
CA SER A 30 3.78 8.21 -6.07
C SER A 30 4.68 8.93 -5.08
N ILE A 31 4.84 8.31 -3.92
CA ILE A 31 5.80 8.70 -2.89
C ILE A 31 6.49 7.46 -2.35
N VAL A 32 7.81 7.48 -2.28
CA VAL A 32 8.62 6.50 -1.55
C VAL A 32 9.11 7.16 -0.26
N ALA A 33 9.12 6.42 0.86
CA ALA A 33 9.51 7.00 2.13
C ALA A 33 10.13 5.99 3.09
N TYR A 34 10.93 6.53 4.01
CA TYR A 34 11.56 5.86 5.14
C TYR A 34 11.11 6.49 6.46
N ASP A 35 10.85 5.67 7.47
CA ASP A 35 10.58 6.10 8.83
C ASP A 35 11.75 5.70 9.75
N SER A 36 12.53 6.67 10.19
CA SER A 36 13.70 6.44 11.04
C SER A 36 13.35 5.92 12.46
N ALA A 37 12.11 6.12 12.91
CA ALA A 37 11.67 5.67 14.23
C ALA A 37 11.38 4.15 14.26
N THR A 38 10.88 3.61 13.16
CA THR A 38 10.47 2.20 13.07
C THR A 38 11.35 1.37 12.14
N GLY A 39 12.12 2.00 11.26
CA GLY A 39 12.88 1.34 10.19
C GLY A 39 12.01 0.94 8.99
N ASP A 40 10.73 1.33 8.97
CA ASP A 40 9.82 1.03 7.87
C ASP A 40 10.24 1.73 6.58
N LEU A 41 10.08 1.02 5.48
CA LEU A 41 10.24 1.54 4.12
C LEU A 41 8.96 1.30 3.34
N GLY A 42 8.48 2.29 2.59
CA GLY A 42 7.20 2.13 1.93
C GLY A 42 6.98 3.02 0.71
N ILE A 43 5.94 2.67 -0.04
CA ILE A 43 5.49 3.37 -1.25
C ILE A 43 3.97 3.45 -1.24
N ALA A 44 3.45 4.63 -1.57
CA ALA A 44 2.07 4.79 -2.00
C ALA A 44 2.04 5.31 -3.44
N VAL A 45 1.12 4.79 -4.24
CA VAL A 45 1.01 5.11 -5.67
C VAL A 45 -0.44 5.07 -6.15
N GLU A 46 -0.77 5.97 -7.05
CA GLU A 46 -2.03 6.00 -7.81
C GLU A 46 -1.75 6.21 -9.30
N SER A 47 -2.59 5.64 -10.15
CA SER A 47 -2.46 5.77 -11.61
C SER A 47 -3.78 5.55 -12.33
N LYS A 48 -3.95 6.23 -13.44
CA LYS A 48 -4.93 5.86 -14.48
C LYS A 48 -4.36 4.75 -15.38
N PHE A 49 -3.91 3.68 -14.74
CA PHE A 49 -3.38 2.48 -15.38
C PHE A 49 -3.74 1.28 -14.48
N PRO A 50 -4.22 0.13 -15.02
CA PRO A 50 -4.60 -0.99 -14.20
C PRO A 50 -3.39 -1.60 -13.47
N ASN A 51 -3.62 -2.10 -12.25
CA ASN A 51 -2.62 -2.83 -11.47
C ASN A 51 -1.29 -2.08 -11.26
N VAL A 52 -1.33 -0.79 -11.00
CA VAL A 52 -0.10 0.00 -10.74
C VAL A 52 0.75 -0.60 -9.61
N GLY A 53 0.11 -1.24 -8.63
CA GLY A 53 0.78 -1.90 -7.50
C GLY A 53 1.61 -3.12 -7.87
N GLY A 54 1.40 -3.71 -9.05
CA GLY A 54 2.22 -4.80 -9.57
C GLY A 54 3.46 -4.34 -10.35
N ILE A 55 3.58 -3.04 -10.63
CA ILE A 55 4.57 -2.49 -11.56
C ILE A 55 5.48 -1.48 -10.88
N VAL A 56 4.91 -0.50 -10.19
CA VAL A 56 5.62 0.69 -9.72
C VAL A 56 6.38 0.47 -8.41
N PRO A 57 5.78 -0.09 -7.32
CA PRO A 57 6.41 -0.13 -6.01
C PRO A 57 7.34 -1.34 -5.82
N TRP A 58 8.53 -1.08 -5.30
CA TRP A 58 9.55 -2.06 -4.95
C TRP A 58 10.16 -1.67 -3.61
N ALA A 59 10.25 -2.59 -2.65
CA ALA A 59 10.87 -2.32 -1.37
C ALA A 59 11.55 -3.56 -0.78
N ARG A 60 12.61 -3.32 0.01
CA ARG A 60 13.33 -4.34 0.78
C ARG A 60 13.62 -3.78 2.17
N ALA A 61 13.17 -4.48 3.22
CA ALA A 61 13.36 -4.05 4.60
C ALA A 61 14.85 -3.90 4.94
N GLY A 62 15.19 -2.81 5.63
CA GLY A 62 16.56 -2.48 5.97
C GLY A 62 17.45 -2.03 4.81
N VAL A 63 16.90 -1.91 3.60
CA VAL A 63 17.64 -1.51 2.38
C VAL A 63 17.08 -0.22 1.79
N GLY A 64 15.85 -0.26 1.25
CA GLY A 64 15.30 0.90 0.56
C GLY A 64 13.93 0.66 -0.06
N ALA A 65 13.41 1.71 -0.71
CA ALA A 65 12.20 1.67 -1.51
C ALA A 65 12.39 2.40 -2.83
N VAL A 66 11.82 1.85 -3.91
CA VAL A 66 11.94 2.37 -5.28
C VAL A 66 10.55 2.40 -5.92
N ALA A 67 10.21 3.52 -6.58
CA ALA A 67 9.04 3.65 -7.44
C ALA A 67 9.50 3.97 -8.86
N SER A 68 9.26 3.07 -9.82
CA SER A 68 9.61 3.27 -11.23
C SER A 68 8.33 3.41 -12.07
N GLN A 69 8.12 4.58 -12.65
CA GLN A 69 6.88 4.98 -13.31
C GLN A 69 7.12 5.81 -14.59
N SER A 70 6.08 6.41 -15.17
CA SER A 70 6.01 6.95 -16.54
C SER A 70 6.18 5.80 -17.54
N LEU A 71 7.09 5.84 -18.52
CA LEU A 71 7.50 4.62 -19.19
C LEU A 71 8.40 3.82 -18.24
N GLY A 72 7.79 3.18 -17.21
CA GLY A 72 8.50 2.51 -16.12
C GLY A 72 9.45 1.42 -16.61
N ASN A 73 10.63 1.35 -16.02
CA ASN A 73 11.53 0.22 -16.15
C ASN A 73 11.51 -0.59 -14.86
N THR A 74 10.87 -1.76 -14.87
CA THR A 74 10.70 -2.60 -13.68
C THR A 74 12.02 -3.19 -13.17
N HIS A 75 13.07 -3.25 -13.99
CA HIS A 75 14.40 -3.65 -13.54
C HIS A 75 15.00 -2.68 -12.52
N PHE A 76 14.66 -1.39 -12.58
CA PHE A 76 15.16 -0.39 -11.63
C PHE A 76 14.77 -0.66 -10.18
N GLY A 77 13.65 -1.38 -9.96
CA GLY A 77 13.25 -1.82 -8.63
C GLY A 77 14.29 -2.70 -7.97
N ASN A 78 14.58 -3.84 -8.57
CA ASN A 78 15.58 -4.79 -8.05
C ASN A 78 17.00 -4.23 -8.14
N GLU A 79 17.41 -3.71 -9.30
CA GLU A 79 18.76 -3.18 -9.52
C GLU A 79 19.08 -2.05 -8.54
N GLY A 80 18.16 -1.10 -8.34
CA GLY A 80 18.33 -0.02 -7.37
C GLY A 80 18.47 -0.54 -5.94
N LEU A 81 17.62 -1.49 -5.54
CA LEU A 81 17.70 -2.11 -4.21
C LEU A 81 18.98 -2.94 -4.02
N ASP A 82 19.47 -3.61 -5.05
CA ASP A 82 20.72 -4.37 -5.00
C ASP A 82 21.93 -3.44 -4.84
N LEU A 83 21.97 -2.32 -5.56
CA LEU A 83 23.02 -1.30 -5.41
C LEU A 83 23.01 -0.69 -3.99
N ILE A 84 21.82 -0.37 -3.45
CA ILE A 84 21.70 0.16 -2.09
C ILE A 84 22.15 -0.90 -1.07
N ALA A 85 21.79 -2.17 -1.25
CA ALA A 85 22.23 -3.26 -0.37
C ALA A 85 23.75 -3.48 -0.40
N GLN A 86 24.42 -3.10 -1.50
CA GLN A 86 25.88 -3.12 -1.66
C GLN A 86 26.57 -1.85 -1.10
N GLY A 87 25.82 -0.92 -0.50
CA GLY A 87 26.35 0.26 0.17
C GLY A 87 26.25 1.56 -0.61
N ALA A 88 25.65 1.56 -1.81
CA ALA A 88 25.32 2.80 -2.48
C ALA A 88 24.20 3.56 -1.75
N THR A 89 24.29 4.87 -1.67
CA THR A 89 23.14 5.72 -1.28
C THR A 89 22.08 5.70 -2.37
N ALA A 90 20.81 5.99 -2.03
CA ALA A 90 19.74 6.07 -3.03
C ALA A 90 20.07 7.03 -4.19
N PRO A 91 20.70 8.22 -3.98
CA PRO A 91 21.18 9.05 -5.07
C PRO A 91 22.24 8.42 -5.97
N GLU A 92 23.17 7.65 -5.40
CA GLU A 92 24.21 6.96 -6.17
C GLU A 92 23.61 5.82 -7.00
N ALA A 93 22.74 5.01 -6.38
CA ALA A 93 22.00 3.96 -7.07
C ALA A 93 21.18 4.54 -8.24
N MET A 94 20.47 5.66 -8.02
CA MET A 94 19.74 6.38 -9.07
C MET A 94 20.65 6.75 -10.25
N ARG A 95 21.82 7.32 -10.00
CA ARG A 95 22.76 7.69 -11.07
C ARG A 95 23.25 6.49 -11.87
N ILE A 96 23.48 5.35 -11.19
CA ILE A 96 23.95 4.13 -11.84
C ILE A 96 22.87 3.56 -12.75
N VAL A 97 21.63 3.35 -12.24
CA VAL A 97 20.55 2.78 -13.06
C VAL A 97 20.15 3.71 -14.21
N MET A 98 20.27 5.04 -14.05
CA MET A 98 20.03 5.98 -15.15
C MET A 98 21.09 5.90 -16.25
N ARG A 99 22.36 5.61 -15.93
CA ARG A 99 23.42 5.46 -16.93
C ARG A 99 23.26 4.18 -17.76
N SER A 100 22.65 3.15 -17.22
CA SER A 100 22.44 1.87 -17.90
C SER A 100 21.24 1.87 -18.87
N ASP A 101 20.36 2.89 -18.82
CA ASP A 101 19.14 2.94 -19.63
C ASP A 101 19.24 4.01 -20.73
N SER A 102 19.07 3.60 -21.99
CA SER A 102 19.08 4.50 -23.15
C SER A 102 17.82 5.38 -23.28
N ARG A 103 16.77 5.15 -22.46
CA ARG A 103 15.49 5.86 -22.50
C ARG A 103 15.22 6.68 -21.26
N THR A 104 16.27 7.17 -20.60
CA THR A 104 16.17 7.97 -19.35
C THR A 104 15.27 9.18 -19.47
N SER A 105 15.18 9.80 -20.65
CA SER A 105 14.29 10.94 -20.92
C SER A 105 12.80 10.61 -20.71
N GLN A 106 12.41 9.33 -20.80
CA GLN A 106 11.04 8.86 -20.64
C GLN A 106 10.76 8.24 -19.25
N ARG A 107 11.77 8.16 -18.38
CA ARG A 107 11.66 7.53 -17.07
C ARG A 107 11.28 8.53 -15.98
N GLN A 108 10.53 8.06 -15.00
CA GLN A 108 10.35 8.77 -13.74
C GLN A 108 10.53 7.78 -12.60
N VAL A 109 11.43 8.10 -11.66
CA VAL A 109 11.84 7.18 -10.59
C VAL A 109 12.00 7.95 -9.29
N GLY A 110 11.48 7.40 -8.19
CA GLY A 110 11.79 7.82 -6.83
C GLY A 110 12.53 6.71 -6.09
N MET A 111 13.53 7.06 -5.30
CA MET A 111 14.28 6.14 -4.44
C MET A 111 14.48 6.73 -3.05
N VAL A 112 14.46 5.87 -2.03
CA VAL A 112 14.91 6.20 -0.66
C VAL A 112 15.64 4.99 -0.08
N ASP A 113 16.73 5.22 0.66
CA ASP A 113 17.44 4.18 1.40
C ASP A 113 17.07 4.17 2.90
N ALA A 114 17.56 3.15 3.62
CA ALA A 114 17.32 2.97 5.05
C ALA A 114 18.10 3.95 5.95
N MET A 115 18.87 4.87 5.36
CA MET A 115 19.53 5.99 6.04
C MET A 115 18.78 7.31 5.82
N GLY A 116 17.72 7.30 5.02
CA GLY A 116 16.90 8.46 4.68
C GLY A 116 17.44 9.31 3.53
N ASN A 117 18.51 8.86 2.83
CA ASN A 117 18.89 9.50 1.58
C ASN A 117 17.81 9.23 0.53
N ALA A 118 17.43 10.26 -0.20
CA ALA A 118 16.37 10.15 -1.20
C ALA A 118 16.77 10.83 -2.51
N ALA A 119 16.21 10.30 -3.61
CA ALA A 119 16.41 10.86 -4.95
C ALA A 119 15.13 10.73 -5.78
N SER A 120 14.91 11.66 -6.71
CA SER A 120 13.87 11.59 -7.72
C SER A 120 14.44 11.99 -9.08
N TRP A 121 14.09 11.22 -10.10
CA TRP A 121 14.39 11.49 -11.51
C TRP A 121 13.09 11.71 -12.28
N THR A 122 13.01 12.75 -13.07
CA THR A 122 11.92 12.98 -14.03
C THR A 122 12.55 13.35 -15.37
N GLY A 123 12.44 12.46 -16.35
CA GLY A 123 13.02 12.67 -17.67
C GLY A 123 12.28 13.73 -18.48
N ASP A 124 13.00 14.41 -19.38
CA ASP A 124 12.48 15.56 -20.15
C ASP A 124 11.33 15.21 -21.11
N SER A 125 11.21 13.93 -21.49
CA SER A 125 10.13 13.41 -22.31
C SER A 125 8.92 12.87 -21.52
N CYS A 126 8.94 12.99 -20.16
CA CYS A 126 7.74 12.76 -19.37
C CYS A 126 6.69 13.83 -19.68
N PHE A 127 5.44 13.40 -19.81
CA PHE A 127 4.36 14.31 -20.23
C PHE A 127 3.95 15.28 -19.11
N ASP A 128 3.68 16.51 -19.50
CA ASP A 128 3.32 17.60 -18.61
C ASP A 128 1.90 17.42 -17.97
N TRP A 129 1.64 17.88 -16.76
CA TRP A 129 2.70 18.36 -15.85
C TRP A 129 3.49 17.16 -15.29
N ALA A 130 4.82 17.25 -15.27
CA ALA A 130 5.68 16.22 -14.70
C ALA A 130 6.77 16.83 -13.81
N GLY A 131 7.08 16.18 -12.69
CA GLY A 131 8.12 16.63 -11.76
C GLY A 131 8.17 15.77 -10.50
N GLY A 132 9.13 16.08 -9.64
CA GLY A 132 9.33 15.37 -8.38
C GLY A 132 9.89 16.27 -7.29
N ARG A 133 9.90 15.72 -6.06
CA ARG A 133 10.35 16.42 -4.85
C ARG A 133 11.10 15.47 -3.93
N THR A 134 12.34 15.81 -3.59
CA THR A 134 13.20 15.00 -2.72
C THR A 134 14.20 15.82 -1.91
N LEU A 135 14.70 15.32 -0.76
CA LEU A 135 15.87 15.82 -0.04
C LEU A 135 16.78 14.70 0.42
N ALA A 136 18.06 14.97 0.38
CA ALA A 136 19.06 14.27 1.16
C ALA A 136 19.06 14.71 2.63
N PRO A 137 19.60 13.90 3.57
CA PRO A 137 19.67 14.22 4.99
C PRO A 137 20.43 15.51 5.30
N ASP A 138 21.39 15.87 4.46
CA ASP A 138 22.21 17.09 4.57
C ASP A 138 21.56 18.34 3.96
N GLY A 139 20.30 18.22 3.48
CA GLY A 139 19.60 19.30 2.82
C GLY A 139 19.94 19.48 1.34
N THR A 140 20.80 18.64 0.77
CA THR A 140 21.15 18.71 -0.65
C THR A 140 19.98 18.29 -1.53
N ILE A 141 19.62 19.15 -2.47
CA ILE A 141 18.61 18.84 -3.50
C ILE A 141 19.26 17.97 -4.57
N ILE A 142 18.68 16.79 -4.82
CA ILE A 142 19.18 15.87 -5.83
C ILE A 142 18.24 15.90 -7.01
N LEU A 143 18.68 16.54 -8.08
CA LEU A 143 17.89 16.77 -9.28
C LEU A 143 18.27 15.83 -10.41
N GLY A 144 17.23 15.31 -11.06
CA GLY A 144 17.33 14.74 -12.40
C GLY A 144 16.11 15.15 -13.20
N GLY A 145 16.30 15.68 -14.42
CA GLY A 145 15.24 15.94 -15.36
C GLY A 145 14.33 17.13 -15.06
N LYS A 146 13.16 17.11 -15.64
CA LYS A 146 12.15 18.17 -15.71
C LYS A 146 11.42 18.39 -14.39
N GLY A 147 11.13 19.64 -14.05
CA GLY A 147 10.28 20.04 -12.93
C GLY A 147 11.02 20.47 -11.66
N GLN A 148 10.33 21.25 -10.82
CA GLN A 148 10.85 21.68 -9.53
C GLN A 148 10.79 20.56 -8.50
N MET A 149 11.85 20.44 -7.71
CA MET A 149 11.92 19.49 -6.61
C MET A 149 11.71 20.18 -5.27
N ILE A 150 10.84 19.65 -4.46
CA ILE A 150 10.67 19.96 -3.03
C ILE A 150 10.71 18.66 -2.25
N VAL A 151 11.04 18.71 -1.12
CA VAL A 151 12.10 18.30 -0.41
C VAL A 151 11.76 17.99 1.05
N GLY A 152 11.90 16.74 1.51
CA GLY A 152 11.83 16.30 2.89
C GLY A 152 12.81 15.17 3.16
N HIS A 153 13.39 15.18 4.34
CA HIS A 153 14.25 14.10 4.77
C HIS A 153 13.48 12.75 4.73
N GLY A 154 14.09 11.75 4.14
CA GLY A 154 13.55 10.38 4.13
C GLY A 154 12.41 10.11 3.15
N PHE A 155 12.17 10.94 2.13
CA PHE A 155 11.19 10.62 1.09
C PHE A 155 11.52 11.22 -0.29
N ALA A 156 10.92 10.64 -1.33
CA ALA A 156 10.85 11.22 -2.67
C ALA A 156 9.42 11.10 -3.21
N ALA A 157 8.86 12.21 -3.68
CA ALA A 157 7.55 12.29 -4.32
C ALA A 157 7.70 12.72 -5.77
N GLN A 158 6.98 12.07 -6.68
CA GLN A 158 7.04 12.32 -8.11
C GLN A 158 5.71 12.07 -8.79
N ALA A 159 5.47 12.80 -9.88
CA ALA A 159 4.26 12.65 -10.68
C ALA A 159 4.50 13.05 -12.13
N ASN A 160 3.71 12.49 -13.04
CA ASN A 160 3.71 12.84 -14.46
C ASN A 160 2.27 12.84 -15.00
N ILE A 161 2.03 13.74 -15.98
CA ILE A 161 0.71 14.04 -16.59
C ILE A 161 -0.35 14.46 -15.55
N MET A 162 0.07 15.22 -14.60
CA MET A 162 -0.82 15.80 -13.60
C MET A 162 -1.54 17.03 -14.13
N VAL A 163 -2.66 17.37 -13.49
CA VAL A 163 -3.36 18.64 -13.75
C VAL A 163 -2.42 19.82 -13.51
N SER A 164 -1.61 19.75 -12.42
CA SER A 164 -0.62 20.78 -12.08
C SER A 164 0.46 20.21 -11.13
N ASP A 165 1.43 21.05 -10.72
CA ASP A 165 2.42 20.74 -9.69
C ASP A 165 1.81 20.56 -8.29
N GLN A 166 0.57 21.01 -8.10
CA GLN A 166 -0.11 20.96 -6.81
C GLN A 166 -0.27 19.52 -6.30
N THR A 167 -0.39 18.53 -7.20
CA THR A 167 -0.42 17.11 -6.83
C THR A 167 0.83 16.71 -6.04
N VAL A 168 2.02 16.98 -6.57
CA VAL A 168 3.29 16.63 -5.90
C VAL A 168 3.53 17.48 -4.66
N LYS A 169 3.13 18.74 -4.68
CA LYS A 169 3.21 19.63 -3.52
C LYS A 169 2.35 19.10 -2.37
N ASN A 170 1.10 18.75 -2.64
CA ASN A 170 0.20 18.20 -1.65
C ASN A 170 0.68 16.85 -1.11
N LEU A 171 1.21 15.95 -1.97
CA LEU A 171 1.84 14.70 -1.54
C LEU A 171 2.92 14.96 -0.47
N ALA A 172 3.88 15.84 -0.80
CA ALA A 172 5.02 16.15 0.08
C ALA A 172 4.58 16.82 1.37
N ASP A 173 3.73 17.85 1.28
CA ASP A 173 3.29 18.64 2.43
C ASP A 173 2.43 17.80 3.39
N ALA A 174 1.50 16.98 2.87
CA ALA A 174 0.68 16.09 3.68
C ALA A 174 1.53 14.99 4.34
N PHE A 175 2.50 14.40 3.63
CA PHE A 175 3.41 13.41 4.21
C PHE A 175 4.19 13.98 5.40
N ARG A 176 4.66 15.23 5.31
CA ARG A 176 5.41 15.92 6.36
C ARG A 176 4.54 16.30 7.56
N ALA A 177 3.30 16.72 7.31
CA ALA A 177 2.35 17.16 8.34
C ALA A 177 1.67 15.98 9.05
N ALA A 178 1.44 14.86 8.37
CA ALA A 178 0.74 13.71 8.90
C ALA A 178 1.53 13.03 10.03
N LYS A 179 0.77 12.50 10.99
CA LYS A 179 1.28 11.73 12.15
C LYS A 179 0.79 10.29 12.04
N GLY A 180 1.35 9.43 12.87
CA GLY A 180 1.05 8.01 12.89
C GLY A 180 2.14 7.17 12.23
N SER A 181 1.81 5.94 11.87
CA SER A 181 2.73 5.02 11.18
C SER A 181 3.15 5.53 9.80
N LEU A 182 4.21 4.95 9.23
CA LEU A 182 4.58 5.25 7.84
C LEU A 182 3.41 5.06 6.88
N ALA A 183 2.62 4.00 7.06
CA ALA A 183 1.44 3.72 6.25
C ALA A 183 0.38 4.81 6.34
N ASP A 184 0.09 5.32 7.56
CA ASP A 184 -0.87 6.42 7.76
C ASP A 184 -0.41 7.69 7.03
N ARG A 185 0.88 8.00 7.11
CA ARG A 185 1.48 9.17 6.46
C ARG A 185 1.49 9.04 4.93
N LEU A 186 1.78 7.85 4.40
CA LEU A 186 1.72 7.55 2.98
C LEU A 186 0.29 7.64 2.43
N MET A 187 -0.70 7.12 3.17
CA MET A 187 -2.12 7.24 2.80
C MET A 187 -2.60 8.69 2.82
N ALA A 188 -2.22 9.46 3.83
CA ALA A 188 -2.55 10.90 3.90
C ALA A 188 -1.96 11.66 2.69
N ALA A 189 -0.72 11.35 2.32
CA ALA A 189 -0.07 11.92 1.14
C ALA A 189 -0.85 11.59 -0.15
N LEU A 190 -1.21 10.33 -0.35
CA LEU A 190 -1.92 9.88 -1.55
C LEU A 190 -3.27 10.60 -1.73
N VAL A 191 -4.04 10.70 -0.64
CA VAL A 191 -5.33 11.43 -0.60
C VAL A 191 -5.13 12.92 -0.93
N ALA A 192 -4.12 13.56 -0.33
CA ALA A 192 -3.83 14.97 -0.56
C ALA A 192 -3.33 15.23 -2.00
N GLY A 193 -2.55 14.30 -2.56
CA GLY A 193 -2.14 14.35 -3.97
C GLY A 193 -3.34 14.41 -4.91
N GLN A 194 -4.35 13.57 -4.69
CA GLN A 194 -5.59 13.59 -5.48
C GLN A 194 -6.35 14.91 -5.31
N ALA A 195 -6.40 15.48 -4.11
CA ALA A 195 -7.01 16.78 -3.87
C ALA A 195 -6.29 17.94 -4.60
N GLY A 196 -5.02 17.75 -4.99
CA GLY A 196 -4.25 18.66 -5.84
C GLY A 196 -4.60 18.59 -7.33
N GLY A 197 -5.59 17.78 -7.70
CA GLY A 197 -6.05 17.58 -9.07
C GLY A 197 -5.73 16.19 -9.64
N GLY A 198 -4.66 15.55 -9.18
CA GLY A 198 -4.27 14.20 -9.60
C GLY A 198 -3.98 14.06 -11.10
N ASP A 199 -4.19 12.87 -11.62
CA ASP A 199 -4.04 12.52 -13.04
C ASP A 199 -5.12 13.21 -13.88
N LYS A 200 -4.72 13.86 -14.97
CA LYS A 200 -5.64 14.56 -15.91
C LYS A 200 -6.74 13.68 -16.50
N ARG A 201 -6.55 12.38 -16.50
CA ARG A 201 -7.49 11.40 -17.10
C ARG A 201 -8.40 10.74 -16.06
N GLY A 202 -8.21 11.03 -14.79
CA GLY A 202 -8.89 10.39 -13.68
C GLY A 202 -8.06 9.26 -13.05
N MET A 203 -8.71 8.38 -12.30
CA MET A 203 -8.10 7.30 -11.50
C MET A 203 -8.48 5.93 -12.05
N GLU A 204 -7.70 4.88 -11.73
CA GLU A 204 -8.03 3.49 -12.06
C GLU A 204 -7.47 2.50 -11.03
N SER A 205 -6.23 2.66 -10.57
CA SER A 205 -5.62 1.76 -9.60
C SER A 205 -4.80 2.49 -8.56
N ALA A 206 -4.60 1.87 -7.38
CA ALA A 206 -3.76 2.40 -6.32
C ALA A 206 -3.11 1.28 -5.52
N ALA A 207 -1.99 1.58 -4.83
CA ALA A 207 -1.34 0.62 -3.97
C ALA A 207 -0.62 1.28 -2.78
N LEU A 208 -0.53 0.52 -1.69
CA LEU A 208 0.27 0.81 -0.51
C LEU A 208 1.14 -0.40 -0.20
N LEU A 209 2.45 -0.24 -0.30
CA LEU A 209 3.44 -1.23 0.09
C LEU A 209 4.27 -0.68 1.25
N VAL A 210 4.35 -1.41 2.36
CA VAL A 210 5.27 -1.12 3.47
C VAL A 210 5.99 -2.41 3.86
N VAL A 211 7.31 -2.32 3.95
CA VAL A 211 8.15 -3.42 4.43
C VAL A 211 8.77 -3.06 5.77
N ARG A 212 8.83 -4.05 6.65
CA ARG A 212 9.42 -4.02 7.99
C ARG A 212 10.12 -5.33 8.24
N LYS A 213 11.31 -5.31 8.80
CA LYS A 213 12.03 -6.55 9.14
C LYS A 213 11.16 -7.43 10.03
N ASN A 214 10.89 -8.66 9.58
CA ASN A 214 10.01 -9.63 10.22
C ASN A 214 8.59 -9.09 10.51
N GLY A 215 8.12 -8.09 9.74
CA GLY A 215 6.82 -7.44 9.95
C GLY A 215 5.65 -8.13 9.27
N GLY A 216 5.91 -9.11 8.38
CA GLY A 216 4.87 -9.86 7.68
C GLY A 216 4.19 -10.91 8.56
N TYR A 217 3.27 -11.67 7.96
CA TYR A 217 2.44 -12.63 8.67
C TYR A 217 3.26 -13.59 9.54
N LEU A 218 2.96 -13.62 10.84
CA LEU A 218 3.66 -14.39 11.87
C LEU A 218 5.19 -14.13 11.97
N GLY A 219 5.67 -13.00 11.47
CA GLY A 219 7.10 -12.69 11.48
C GLY A 219 7.94 -13.45 10.45
N ASN A 220 7.31 -14.17 9.51
CA ASN A 220 8.03 -15.07 8.59
C ASN A 220 8.60 -14.37 7.34
N ASN A 221 8.26 -13.11 7.12
CA ASN A 221 8.75 -12.30 6.02
C ASN A 221 8.68 -10.80 6.38
N ASP A 222 9.16 -9.95 5.47
CA ASP A 222 9.27 -8.51 5.68
C ASP A 222 8.08 -7.72 5.09
N ARG A 223 7.10 -8.37 4.47
CA ARG A 223 5.95 -7.72 3.83
C ARG A 223 4.91 -7.35 4.87
N TYR A 224 5.06 -6.16 5.49
CA TYR A 224 4.21 -5.68 6.57
C TYR A 224 2.83 -5.25 6.07
N ILE A 225 2.78 -4.49 4.99
CA ILE A 225 1.55 -4.09 4.30
C ILE A 225 1.78 -4.22 2.80
N ASP A 226 0.90 -4.92 2.08
CA ASP A 226 0.88 -4.98 0.62
C ASP A 226 -0.58 -5.01 0.16
N ILE A 227 -1.12 -3.84 -0.12
CA ILE A 227 -2.52 -3.66 -0.52
C ILE A 227 -2.56 -3.04 -1.90
N ARG A 228 -3.30 -3.67 -2.80
CA ARG A 228 -3.40 -3.28 -4.21
C ARG A 228 -4.85 -3.22 -4.64
N VAL A 229 -5.27 -2.08 -5.18
CA VAL A 229 -6.51 -1.92 -5.92
C VAL A 229 -6.17 -2.02 -7.39
N TYR A 230 -6.64 -3.09 -8.03
CA TYR A 230 -6.28 -3.42 -9.42
C TYR A 230 -6.95 -2.49 -10.41
N ASP A 231 -8.26 -2.29 -10.25
CA ASP A 231 -9.13 -1.48 -11.10
C ASP A 231 -10.37 -1.04 -10.29
N ASP A 232 -10.54 0.27 -10.13
CA ASP A 232 -11.68 0.87 -9.43
C ASP A 232 -11.87 2.33 -9.91
N THR A 233 -13.08 2.80 -9.93
CA THR A 233 -13.40 4.19 -10.27
C THR A 233 -12.93 5.20 -9.22
N ASN A 234 -12.72 4.74 -7.98
CA ASN A 234 -12.15 5.53 -6.88
C ASN A 234 -11.16 4.69 -6.06
N PRO A 235 -10.00 4.33 -6.67
CA PRO A 235 -9.06 3.38 -6.08
C PRO A 235 -8.46 3.85 -4.76
N ILE A 236 -8.35 5.15 -4.52
CA ILE A 236 -7.84 5.68 -3.25
C ILE A 236 -8.84 5.42 -2.11
N ARG A 237 -10.12 5.62 -2.35
CA ARG A 237 -11.17 5.31 -1.36
C ARG A 237 -11.20 3.81 -1.04
N GLU A 238 -11.09 2.98 -2.06
CA GLU A 238 -11.03 1.53 -1.90
C GLU A 238 -9.75 1.11 -1.17
N LEU A 239 -8.59 1.68 -1.50
CA LEU A 239 -7.34 1.45 -0.79
C LEU A 239 -7.44 1.83 0.69
N GLN A 240 -8.08 2.95 1.02
CA GLN A 240 -8.36 3.35 2.40
C GLN A 240 -9.27 2.34 3.12
N ARG A 241 -10.28 1.80 2.44
CA ARG A 241 -11.16 0.77 3.00
C ARG A 241 -10.39 -0.52 3.29
N LEU A 242 -9.58 -0.97 2.33
CA LEU A 242 -8.74 -2.16 2.48
C LEU A 242 -7.67 -1.98 3.55
N TYR A 243 -7.08 -0.78 3.68
CA TYR A 243 -6.11 -0.49 4.73
C TYR A 243 -6.77 -0.54 6.13
N ARG A 244 -7.98 -0.02 6.29
CA ARG A 244 -8.73 -0.19 7.55
C ARG A 244 -9.02 -1.65 7.89
N LEU A 245 -9.36 -2.48 6.89
CA LEU A 245 -9.52 -3.93 7.08
C LEU A 245 -8.19 -4.58 7.47
N HIS A 246 -7.10 -4.20 6.83
CA HIS A 246 -5.77 -4.70 7.20
C HIS A 246 -5.43 -4.34 8.66
N GLN A 247 -5.67 -3.11 9.09
CA GLN A 247 -5.49 -2.70 10.48
C GLN A 247 -6.36 -3.50 11.44
N LEU A 248 -7.62 -3.78 11.06
CA LEU A 248 -8.55 -4.56 11.87
C LEU A 248 -8.05 -5.98 12.12
N TYR A 249 -7.55 -6.66 11.08
CA TYR A 249 -7.18 -8.07 11.15
C TYR A 249 -5.73 -8.36 11.53
N PHE A 250 -4.83 -7.40 11.35
CA PHE A 250 -3.38 -7.64 11.53
C PHE A 250 -2.72 -6.75 12.60
N PHE A 251 -3.39 -5.71 13.07
CA PHE A 251 -2.85 -4.83 14.09
C PHE A 251 -3.51 -5.09 15.44
N THR A 252 -2.71 -5.10 16.49
CA THR A 252 -3.20 -5.22 17.87
C THR A 252 -4.02 -4.00 18.27
N SER A 253 -4.95 -4.19 19.21
CA SER A 253 -5.77 -3.13 19.78
C SER A 253 -4.92 -2.02 20.42
N LYS A 254 -5.27 -0.78 20.14
CA LYS A 254 -4.68 0.35 20.85
C LYS A 254 -5.35 0.51 22.22
N PRO A 255 -4.63 0.94 23.26
CA PRO A 255 -5.22 1.13 24.61
C PRO A 255 -6.46 2.04 24.61
N GLU A 256 -6.46 3.11 23.80
CA GLU A 256 -7.55 4.06 23.66
C GLU A 256 -8.81 3.50 22.98
N ASP A 257 -8.67 2.40 22.22
CA ASP A 257 -9.78 1.71 21.54
C ASP A 257 -10.45 0.64 22.43
N LEU A 258 -9.84 0.32 23.58
CA LEU A 258 -10.35 -0.71 24.48
C LEU A 258 -11.49 -0.15 25.37
N ILE A 259 -12.65 -0.78 25.29
CA ILE A 259 -13.83 -0.45 26.09
C ILE A 259 -14.25 -1.65 26.95
N THR A 260 -14.79 -1.38 28.15
CA THR A 260 -15.36 -2.43 29.01
C THR A 260 -16.64 -2.98 28.38
N ILE A 261 -16.79 -4.30 28.37
CA ILE A 261 -18.01 -4.97 27.93
C ILE A 261 -19.10 -4.77 28.99
N THR A 262 -20.00 -3.82 28.71
CA THR A 262 -21.16 -3.54 29.56
C THR A 262 -22.30 -4.51 29.27
N PRO A 263 -23.34 -4.63 30.16
CA PRO A 263 -24.55 -5.42 29.85
C PRO A 263 -25.21 -5.03 28.52
N ASP A 264 -25.17 -3.76 28.13
CA ASP A 264 -25.71 -3.31 26.85
C ASP A 264 -24.91 -3.86 25.65
N ILE A 265 -23.59 -3.97 25.77
CA ILE A 265 -22.74 -4.60 24.74
C ILE A 265 -23.02 -6.11 24.70
N VAL A 266 -23.14 -6.77 25.85
CA VAL A 266 -23.53 -8.19 25.94
C VAL A 266 -24.85 -8.42 25.20
N LYS A 267 -25.88 -7.61 25.48
CA LYS A 267 -27.20 -7.68 24.81
C LYS A 267 -27.12 -7.52 23.29
N GLN A 268 -26.15 -6.76 22.79
CA GLN A 268 -25.92 -6.60 21.34
C GLN A 268 -25.23 -7.81 20.70
N LEU A 269 -24.27 -8.42 21.42
CA LEU A 269 -23.47 -9.54 20.92
C LEU A 269 -24.14 -10.90 21.08
N GLU A 270 -24.93 -11.12 22.16
CA GLU A 270 -25.59 -12.40 22.42
C GLU A 270 -26.40 -12.95 21.22
N PRO A 271 -27.21 -12.16 20.51
CA PRO A 271 -27.92 -12.65 19.33
C PRO A 271 -27.01 -13.14 18.22
N ILE A 272 -25.75 -12.71 18.18
CA ILE A 272 -24.73 -13.19 17.22
C ILE A 272 -24.18 -14.53 17.70
N LEU A 273 -23.81 -14.61 18.98
CA LEU A 273 -23.21 -15.80 19.59
C LEU A 273 -24.19 -16.97 19.76
N LEU A 274 -25.49 -16.69 19.82
CA LEU A 274 -26.57 -17.69 19.91
C LEU A 274 -26.97 -18.25 18.54
N ARG A 275 -26.48 -17.70 17.42
CA ARG A 275 -26.73 -18.25 16.09
C ARG A 275 -25.91 -19.51 15.85
N GLU A 276 -26.45 -20.41 15.06
CA GLU A 276 -25.67 -21.51 14.53
C GLU A 276 -24.70 -20.96 13.48
N PRO A 277 -23.39 -21.18 13.64
CA PRO A 277 -22.44 -20.82 12.61
C PRO A 277 -22.73 -21.60 11.32
N VAL A 278 -22.51 -20.98 10.17
CA VAL A 278 -22.61 -21.66 8.88
C VAL A 278 -21.59 -22.81 8.86
N ASN A 279 -22.04 -24.02 8.59
CA ASN A 279 -21.24 -25.25 8.57
C ASN A 279 -20.68 -25.74 9.93
N GLN A 280 -21.18 -25.24 11.05
CA GLN A 280 -20.89 -25.80 12.38
C GLN A 280 -22.16 -26.36 13.02
N LYS A 281 -22.00 -27.41 13.85
CA LYS A 281 -23.12 -28.05 14.57
C LYS A 281 -23.40 -27.39 15.93
N GLU A 282 -22.49 -26.56 16.43
CA GLU A 282 -22.60 -26.01 17.78
C GLU A 282 -22.62 -24.47 17.75
N LYS A 283 -23.48 -23.90 18.56
CA LYS A 283 -23.58 -22.46 18.81
C LYS A 283 -22.41 -22.02 19.69
N TRP A 284 -22.00 -20.75 19.56
CA TRP A 284 -21.01 -20.18 20.46
C TRP A 284 -21.55 -20.07 21.89
N LEU A 285 -22.85 -19.70 22.05
CA LEU A 285 -23.59 -19.72 23.30
C LEU A 285 -24.83 -20.61 23.16
N THR A 286 -25.15 -21.37 24.23
CA THR A 286 -26.36 -22.19 24.32
C THR A 286 -27.53 -21.45 24.93
N ALA A 287 -27.26 -20.42 25.78
CA ALA A 287 -28.26 -19.58 26.43
C ALA A 287 -27.69 -18.17 26.68
N PRO A 288 -28.57 -17.15 26.77
CA PRO A 288 -28.16 -15.78 27.15
C PRO A 288 -27.49 -15.75 28.52
N GLN A 289 -26.44 -14.94 28.67
CA GLN A 289 -25.69 -14.75 29.91
C GLN A 289 -26.05 -13.43 30.63
N GLY A 290 -26.47 -12.41 29.86
CA GLY A 290 -26.82 -11.07 30.36
C GLY A 290 -25.65 -10.24 30.91
N THR A 291 -24.50 -10.88 31.13
CA THR A 291 -23.28 -10.25 31.63
C THR A 291 -22.04 -10.81 30.93
N ALA A 292 -20.94 -10.07 30.98
CA ALA A 292 -19.63 -10.51 30.45
C ALA A 292 -18.93 -11.49 31.43
N ASN A 293 -19.62 -12.57 31.80
CA ASN A 293 -19.05 -13.63 32.62
C ASN A 293 -18.09 -14.51 31.78
N GLN A 294 -17.43 -15.46 32.45
CA GLN A 294 -16.44 -16.34 31.81
C GLN A 294 -17.00 -17.08 30.60
N VAL A 295 -18.23 -17.61 30.71
CA VAL A 295 -18.91 -18.34 29.60
C VAL A 295 -19.13 -17.45 28.40
N PHE A 296 -19.55 -16.21 28.63
CA PHE A 296 -19.72 -15.23 27.54
C PHE A 296 -18.41 -14.87 26.91
N LEU A 297 -17.35 -14.59 27.70
CA LEU A 297 -16.03 -14.22 27.19
C LEU A 297 -15.38 -15.34 26.36
N GLU A 298 -15.52 -16.59 26.78
CA GLU A 298 -15.03 -17.76 26.01
C GLU A 298 -15.77 -17.91 24.68
N ALA A 299 -17.09 -17.74 24.70
CA ALA A 299 -17.90 -17.78 23.49
C ALA A 299 -17.54 -16.64 22.51
N LEU A 300 -17.35 -15.43 23.05
CA LEU A 300 -16.91 -14.28 22.25
C LEU A 300 -15.51 -14.49 21.67
N ALA A 301 -14.57 -15.00 22.45
CA ALA A 301 -13.22 -15.32 21.99
C ALA A 301 -13.23 -16.36 20.86
N ASN A 302 -13.98 -17.44 21.02
CA ASN A 302 -14.11 -18.49 20.00
C ASN A 302 -14.74 -17.94 18.71
N PHE A 303 -15.78 -17.11 18.81
CA PHE A 303 -16.35 -16.40 17.68
C PHE A 303 -15.34 -15.48 16.99
N MET A 304 -14.60 -14.69 17.77
CA MET A 304 -13.59 -13.78 17.23
C MET A 304 -12.45 -14.51 16.52
N TYR A 305 -11.98 -15.65 17.05
CA TYR A 305 -11.01 -16.52 16.36
C TYR A 305 -11.58 -17.06 15.04
N TRP A 306 -12.83 -17.50 15.04
CA TRP A 306 -13.49 -18.00 13.84
C TRP A 306 -13.62 -16.94 12.74
N GLU A 307 -13.85 -15.69 13.14
CA GLU A 307 -14.00 -14.54 12.23
C GLU A 307 -12.66 -13.83 11.92
N ASN A 308 -11.51 -14.41 12.34
CA ASN A 308 -10.15 -13.92 12.11
C ASN A 308 -9.81 -12.58 12.83
N TYR A 309 -10.42 -12.33 13.99
CA TYR A 309 -10.03 -11.20 14.86
C TYR A 309 -8.94 -11.58 15.86
N ASP A 310 -8.09 -12.56 15.56
CA ASP A 310 -7.14 -13.20 16.49
C ASP A 310 -6.34 -12.20 17.33
N VAL A 311 -5.80 -11.17 16.68
CA VAL A 311 -4.94 -10.15 17.32
C VAL A 311 -5.70 -9.21 18.26
N ARG A 312 -7.04 -9.29 18.30
CA ARG A 312 -7.94 -8.44 19.11
C ARG A 312 -8.71 -9.22 20.17
N VAL A 313 -8.53 -10.54 20.25
CA VAL A 313 -9.17 -11.39 21.26
C VAL A 313 -8.68 -11.02 22.66
N ARG A 314 -9.62 -10.87 23.62
CA ARG A 314 -9.36 -10.51 25.01
C ARG A 314 -10.24 -11.30 25.98
N MET A 315 -9.68 -11.62 27.17
CA MET A 315 -10.39 -12.32 28.23
C MET A 315 -10.52 -11.47 29.52
N ASP A 316 -10.14 -10.18 29.45
CA ASP A 316 -10.14 -9.25 30.58
C ASP A 316 -11.43 -8.42 30.72
N GLY A 317 -12.51 -8.84 30.07
CA GLY A 317 -13.80 -8.13 30.10
C GLY A 317 -13.84 -6.85 29.26
N LYS A 318 -12.86 -6.67 28.36
CA LYS A 318 -12.80 -5.56 27.41
C LYS A 318 -12.91 -6.07 25.99
N ILE A 319 -13.36 -5.19 25.10
CA ILE A 319 -13.40 -5.41 23.66
C ILE A 319 -12.82 -4.18 22.94
N ASP A 320 -12.17 -4.42 21.82
CA ASP A 320 -11.75 -3.34 20.93
C ASP A 320 -12.97 -2.75 20.22
N ARG A 321 -13.11 -1.42 20.26
CA ARG A 321 -14.25 -0.69 19.66
C ARG A 321 -14.34 -0.92 18.16
N VAL A 322 -13.20 -0.93 17.46
CA VAL A 322 -13.16 -1.13 15.99
C VAL A 322 -13.66 -2.53 15.64
N ALA A 323 -13.25 -3.55 16.42
CA ALA A 323 -13.74 -4.91 16.23
C ALA A 323 -15.23 -5.03 16.55
N LEU A 324 -15.70 -4.43 17.66
CA LEU A 324 -17.12 -4.40 18.03
C LEU A 324 -17.97 -3.77 16.92
N ASP A 325 -17.57 -2.62 16.41
CA ASP A 325 -18.30 -1.91 15.36
C ASP A 325 -18.38 -2.75 14.07
N ASP A 326 -17.31 -3.44 13.69
CA ASP A 326 -17.32 -4.32 12.50
C ASP A 326 -18.19 -5.56 12.71
N ILE A 327 -18.12 -6.21 13.88
CA ILE A 327 -18.98 -7.35 14.26
C ILE A 327 -20.47 -6.96 14.17
N LEU A 328 -20.83 -5.81 14.73
CA LEU A 328 -22.20 -5.33 14.71
C LEU A 328 -22.66 -4.86 13.32
N ALA A 329 -21.76 -4.32 12.50
CA ALA A 329 -22.06 -3.91 11.13
C ALA A 329 -22.34 -5.12 10.21
N ARG A 330 -21.61 -6.24 10.38
CA ARG A 330 -21.81 -7.49 9.62
C ARG A 330 -23.14 -8.16 9.93
N ARG A 331 -23.72 -7.91 11.12
CA ARG A 331 -25.05 -8.40 11.47
C ARG A 331 -26.15 -7.91 10.52
N LYS A 332 -25.92 -6.77 9.85
CA LYS A 332 -26.91 -6.13 8.96
C LYS A 332 -26.87 -6.64 7.53
N LYS A 333 -25.90 -7.48 7.18
CA LYS A 333 -25.77 -8.17 5.89
C LYS A 333 -26.22 -9.62 6.03
#